data_beb35bc9e3a2f759cf246467a3de0a75
#
_entry.id   beb35bc9e3a2f759cf246467a3de0a75
#
_cell.length_a   1.000
_cell.length_b   1.000
_cell.length_c   1.000
_cell.angle_alpha   90.00
_cell.angle_beta   90.00
_cell.angle_gamma   90.00
#
_symmetry.space_group_name_H-M   'P 1'
#
loop_
_entity.id
_entity.type
_entity.pdbx_description
1 polymer ?
#
loop_
_entity_poly.entity_id
_entity_poly.type
_entity_poly.pdbx_seq_one_letter_code
_entity_poly.pdbx_strand_id
1 'polypeptide(L)'
;MIETYYRSDDRHFNLLQGNCIELLCQFDFKFNTIFADPPYFLSNGGISCQSGEVVSVNKGDWDKSHGADEDNLFNRRWLKVCRDKLADNGTIWVSGTYHNIFSVANCLAELGFKILNVITWAKTNPPPNVSCRYFTHSSEFVIWARKSPKVPHYFNYQLMKEMNDNKQMTDVWHLPAIAPWEKTCTKHPTQKPLGLLTRIILASTRPNDWVLDPFAGSSTTDIAANLFGRRYLGIEQEHHFLEISKARRMEIEQPGVITIYRDKIFKQLRKQNNGYKTEPLTETTPVRDKDLLRIAPIAYSFQYALAVPRAYSRRNSMLPVPHRDS
;
A
#
# COMPACT_ATOMS: atom_id res chain seq x y z
N MET A 1 9.16 24.69 12.62
CA MET A 1 8.93 24.53 11.17
C MET A 1 9.43 23.15 10.82
N ILE A 2 8.62 22.29 10.18
CA ILE A 2 9.05 20.92 9.81
C ILE A 2 9.98 21.04 8.63
N GLU A 3 11.20 20.55 8.78
CA GLU A 3 12.16 20.49 7.69
C GLU A 3 11.84 19.32 6.76
N THR A 4 11.72 19.63 5.47
CA THR A 4 11.51 18.60 4.44
C THR A 4 12.87 18.10 3.98
N TYR A 5 13.14 16.80 4.15
CA TYR A 5 14.37 16.18 3.67
C TYR A 5 14.49 16.24 2.14
N TYR A 6 13.42 15.86 1.45
CA TYR A 6 13.36 15.96 -0.01
C TYR A 6 11.93 16.21 -0.48
N ARG A 7 11.80 17.01 -1.54
CA ARG A 7 10.55 17.26 -2.26
C ARG A 7 10.81 17.24 -3.77
N SER A 8 10.01 16.48 -4.51
CA SER A 8 10.06 16.48 -5.98
C SER A 8 9.58 17.82 -6.58
N ASP A 9 10.02 18.15 -7.79
CA ASP A 9 9.65 19.41 -8.48
C ASP A 9 8.14 19.50 -8.73
N ASP A 10 7.48 18.37 -9.03
CA ASP A 10 6.03 18.27 -9.20
C ASP A 10 5.25 18.33 -7.87
N ARG A 11 5.94 18.34 -6.73
CA ARG A 11 5.40 18.34 -5.36
C ARG A 11 4.50 17.16 -5.03
N HIS A 12 4.58 16.10 -5.80
CA HIS A 12 3.81 14.87 -5.54
C HIS A 12 4.52 13.90 -4.61
N PHE A 13 5.81 14.12 -4.36
CA PHE A 13 6.62 13.33 -3.45
C PHE A 13 7.28 14.21 -2.39
N ASN A 14 7.07 13.84 -1.14
CA ASN A 14 7.67 14.54 0.00
C ASN A 14 8.23 13.50 0.98
N LEU A 15 9.47 13.72 1.43
CA LEU A 15 10.11 12.94 2.48
C LEU A 15 10.47 13.82 3.67
N LEU A 16 10.21 13.31 4.86
CA LEU A 16 10.60 13.91 6.13
C LEU A 16 11.51 12.95 6.87
N GLN A 17 12.54 13.48 7.49
CA GLN A 17 13.39 12.70 8.39
C GLN A 17 12.93 12.88 9.83
N GLY A 18 12.69 11.76 10.53
CA GLY A 18 12.42 11.75 11.97
C GLY A 18 11.39 10.75 12.41
N ASN A 19 10.98 10.87 13.67
CA ASN A 19 9.98 10.02 14.29
C ASN A 19 8.58 10.38 13.80
N CYS A 20 7.85 9.40 13.25
CA CYS A 20 6.52 9.64 12.67
C CYS A 20 5.50 10.12 13.71
N ILE A 21 5.58 9.67 14.97
CA ILE A 21 4.67 10.11 16.02
C ILE A 21 4.86 11.61 16.31
N GLU A 22 6.11 12.06 16.41
CA GLU A 22 6.45 13.45 16.71
C GLU A 22 6.14 14.37 15.53
N LEU A 23 6.53 13.97 14.33
CA LEU A 23 6.33 14.79 13.13
C LEU A 23 4.84 14.91 12.78
N LEU A 24 4.08 13.83 12.81
CA LEU A 24 2.66 13.87 12.47
C LEU A 24 1.85 14.73 13.42
N CYS A 25 2.21 14.83 14.70
CA CYS A 25 1.53 15.72 15.64
C CYS A 25 1.59 17.20 15.23
N GLN A 26 2.59 17.61 14.44
CA GLN A 26 2.81 18.98 13.99
C GLN A 26 2.02 19.39 12.74
N PHE A 27 1.27 18.45 12.11
CA PHE A 27 0.47 18.74 10.92
C PHE A 27 -0.99 18.93 11.25
N ASP A 28 -1.66 19.87 10.57
CA ASP A 28 -3.13 19.94 10.53
C ASP A 28 -3.73 19.24 9.32
N PHE A 29 -2.88 18.79 8.39
CA PHE A 29 -3.29 18.16 7.16
C PHE A 29 -3.85 16.74 7.36
N LYS A 30 -4.82 16.34 6.52
CA LYS A 30 -5.45 15.00 6.53
C LYS A 30 -5.14 14.25 5.26
N PHE A 31 -4.87 12.96 5.41
CA PHE A 31 -4.55 12.04 4.31
C PHE A 31 -5.78 11.18 3.94
N ASN A 32 -5.89 10.84 2.66
CA ASN A 32 -6.97 9.98 2.16
C ASN A 32 -6.72 8.51 2.50
N THR A 33 -5.46 8.10 2.41
CA THR A 33 -5.03 6.73 2.71
C THR A 33 -3.68 6.74 3.41
N ILE A 34 -3.53 5.83 4.36
CA ILE A 34 -2.26 5.53 5.01
C ILE A 34 -1.91 4.08 4.68
N PHE A 35 -0.68 3.83 4.21
CA PHE A 35 -0.08 2.50 4.24
C PHE A 35 1.04 2.53 5.28
N ALA A 36 1.10 1.53 6.13
CA ALA A 36 2.13 1.41 7.17
C ALA A 36 2.75 0.01 7.17
N ASP A 37 4.07 -0.03 7.15
CA ASP A 37 4.88 -1.24 7.35
C ASP A 37 5.71 -1.07 8.63
N PRO A 38 5.07 -1.15 9.83
CA PRO A 38 5.72 -0.86 11.09
C PRO A 38 6.77 -1.92 11.44
N PRO A 39 7.63 -1.70 12.44
CA PRO A 39 8.50 -2.74 13.00
C PRO A 39 7.72 -4.00 13.37
N TYR A 40 8.30 -5.18 13.03
CA TYR A 40 7.70 -6.47 13.33
C TYR A 40 8.26 -7.09 14.61
N PHE A 41 9.24 -6.42 15.23
CA PHE A 41 9.92 -6.85 16.44
C PHE A 41 10.63 -8.21 16.32
N LEU A 42 11.24 -8.46 15.16
CA LEU A 42 11.90 -9.72 14.82
C LEU A 42 13.41 -9.73 15.08
N SER A 43 14.03 -8.58 15.33
CA SER A 43 15.47 -8.41 15.47
C SER A 43 15.99 -8.85 16.87
N ASN A 44 15.60 -10.07 17.29
CA ASN A 44 15.93 -10.65 18.59
C ASN A 44 16.88 -11.88 18.49
N GLY A 45 17.79 -11.90 17.48
CA GLY A 45 18.76 -12.98 17.31
C GLY A 45 18.26 -14.21 16.54
N GLY A 46 17.12 -14.13 15.84
CA GLY A 46 16.60 -15.20 15.01
C GLY A 46 17.43 -15.45 13.74
N ILE A 47 17.23 -16.61 13.12
CA ILE A 47 17.87 -17.01 11.86
C ILE A 47 16.81 -17.35 10.80
N SER A 48 17.15 -17.15 9.53
CA SER A 48 16.34 -17.51 8.36
C SER A 48 17.25 -18.11 7.29
N CYS A 49 16.66 -18.54 6.15
CA CYS A 49 17.40 -19.02 4.99
C CYS A 49 17.21 -18.04 3.83
N GLN A 50 18.32 -17.65 3.20
CA GLN A 50 18.31 -16.85 1.98
C GLN A 50 19.26 -17.50 0.96
N SER A 51 18.73 -17.89 -0.19
CA SER A 51 19.50 -18.53 -1.28
C SER A 51 20.28 -19.79 -0.84
N GLY A 52 19.74 -20.54 0.14
CA GLY A 52 20.40 -21.76 0.67
C GLY A 52 21.34 -21.50 1.86
N GLU A 53 21.63 -20.27 2.21
CA GLU A 53 22.49 -19.90 3.33
C GLU A 53 21.67 -19.48 4.56
N VAL A 54 22.18 -19.80 5.75
CA VAL A 54 21.59 -19.35 7.02
C VAL A 54 21.99 -17.88 7.24
N VAL A 55 21.01 -17.01 7.37
CA VAL A 55 21.21 -15.57 7.57
C VAL A 55 20.52 -15.10 8.85
N SER A 56 21.08 -14.06 9.50
CA SER A 56 20.43 -13.39 10.62
C SER A 56 19.16 -12.66 10.15
N VAL A 57 18.10 -12.69 10.95
CA VAL A 57 16.87 -11.89 10.71
C VAL A 57 16.97 -10.49 11.30
N ASN A 58 18.06 -10.14 11.97
CA ASN A 58 18.25 -8.80 12.55
C ASN A 58 18.27 -7.74 11.45
N LYS A 59 17.41 -6.74 11.60
CA LYS A 59 17.22 -5.64 10.64
C LYS A 59 17.75 -4.32 11.15
N GLY A 60 17.96 -4.22 12.46
CA GLY A 60 18.43 -3.02 13.16
C GLY A 60 17.78 -2.86 14.52
N ASP A 61 18.26 -1.88 15.28
CA ASP A 61 17.76 -1.61 16.63
C ASP A 61 16.29 -1.18 16.64
N TRP A 62 15.84 -0.56 15.57
CA TRP A 62 14.45 -0.14 15.39
C TRP A 62 13.43 -1.29 15.32
N ASP A 63 13.88 -2.53 15.03
CA ASP A 63 13.02 -3.73 14.94
C ASP A 63 13.20 -4.68 16.13
N LYS A 64 13.84 -4.24 17.21
CA LYS A 64 13.95 -5.01 18.45
C LYS A 64 12.67 -4.96 19.26
N SER A 65 12.28 -6.08 19.85
CA SER A 65 11.21 -6.12 20.86
C SER A 65 11.77 -5.63 22.22
N HIS A 66 10.99 -4.83 22.89
CA HIS A 66 11.22 -4.43 24.29
C HIS A 66 10.26 -5.12 25.25
N GLY A 67 9.54 -6.16 24.76
CA GLY A 67 8.51 -6.90 25.49
C GLY A 67 7.10 -6.54 25.00
N ALA A 68 6.16 -7.46 25.22
CA ALA A 68 4.83 -7.37 24.62
C ALA A 68 4.08 -6.08 24.99
N ASP A 69 4.23 -5.59 26.22
CA ASP A 69 3.54 -4.38 26.67
C ASP A 69 4.07 -3.13 25.98
N GLU A 70 5.38 -3.00 25.86
CA GLU A 70 6.01 -1.87 25.17
C GLU A 70 5.74 -1.90 23.66
N ASP A 71 5.79 -3.07 23.04
CA ASP A 71 5.47 -3.26 21.63
C ASP A 71 4.01 -2.89 21.34
N ASN A 72 3.07 -3.29 22.22
CA ASN A 72 1.67 -2.91 22.15
C ASN A 72 1.46 -1.40 22.35
N LEU A 73 2.16 -0.80 23.32
CA LEU A 73 2.10 0.64 23.57
C LEU A 73 2.61 1.43 22.36
N PHE A 74 3.71 0.99 21.73
CA PHE A 74 4.21 1.58 20.50
C PHE A 74 3.15 1.52 19.40
N ASN A 75 2.55 0.32 19.15
CA ASN A 75 1.51 0.15 18.15
C ASN A 75 0.32 1.07 18.38
N ARG A 76 -0.14 1.19 19.60
CA ARG A 76 -1.24 2.07 19.96
C ARG A 76 -0.92 3.56 19.74
N ARG A 77 0.32 4.00 20.03
CA ARG A 77 0.74 5.40 19.88
C ARG A 77 0.76 5.83 18.42
N TRP A 78 1.45 5.10 17.55
CA TRP A 78 1.54 5.50 16.16
C TRP A 78 0.20 5.34 15.41
N LEU A 79 -0.59 4.30 15.73
CA LEU A 79 -1.93 4.13 15.15
C LEU A 79 -2.88 5.27 15.55
N LYS A 80 -2.78 5.74 16.79
CA LYS A 80 -3.57 6.88 17.25
C LYS A 80 -3.25 8.15 16.44
N VAL A 81 -1.98 8.46 16.27
CA VAL A 81 -1.57 9.63 15.48
C VAL A 81 -1.99 9.47 14.02
N CYS A 82 -1.81 8.29 13.41
CA CYS A 82 -2.30 8.00 12.07
C CYS A 82 -3.82 8.20 11.95
N ARG A 83 -4.61 7.74 12.94
CA ARG A 83 -6.06 7.96 12.98
C ARG A 83 -6.41 9.44 12.97
N ASP A 84 -5.71 10.22 13.78
CA ASP A 84 -5.92 11.66 13.88
C ASP A 84 -5.58 12.38 12.56
N LYS A 85 -4.68 11.82 11.75
CA LYS A 85 -4.29 12.37 10.43
C LYS A 85 -5.05 11.78 9.24
N LEU A 86 -5.90 10.79 9.42
CA LEU A 86 -6.81 10.33 8.36
C LEU A 86 -7.98 11.29 8.17
N ALA A 87 -8.38 11.51 6.92
CA ALA A 87 -9.67 12.08 6.56
C ALA A 87 -10.82 11.22 7.12
N ASP A 88 -12.02 11.77 7.28
CA ASP A 88 -13.11 11.02 7.91
C ASP A 88 -13.56 9.80 7.08
N ASN A 89 -13.44 9.89 5.77
CA ASN A 89 -13.65 8.78 4.82
C ASN A 89 -12.36 8.03 4.48
N GLY A 90 -11.27 8.32 5.18
CA GLY A 90 -9.95 7.73 4.93
C GLY A 90 -9.84 6.29 5.42
N THR A 91 -8.86 5.57 4.85
CA THR A 91 -8.54 4.19 5.19
C THR A 91 -7.07 4.02 5.54
N ILE A 92 -6.78 3.02 6.36
CA ILE A 92 -5.43 2.61 6.71
C ILE A 92 -5.21 1.16 6.31
N TRP A 93 -4.03 0.88 5.78
CA TRP A 93 -3.53 -0.44 5.47
C TRP A 93 -2.27 -0.69 6.29
N VAL A 94 -2.24 -1.76 7.06
CA VAL A 94 -1.11 -2.10 7.91
C VAL A 94 -0.61 -3.49 7.58
N SER A 95 0.63 -3.58 7.10
CA SER A 95 1.27 -4.87 6.86
C SER A 95 1.87 -5.45 8.14
N GLY A 96 1.97 -6.76 8.18
CA GLY A 96 2.57 -7.45 9.32
C GLY A 96 2.69 -8.96 9.12
N THR A 97 3.43 -9.56 10.03
CA THR A 97 3.49 -11.01 10.19
C THR A 97 2.70 -11.44 11.42
N TYR A 98 2.64 -12.72 11.68
CA TYR A 98 1.96 -13.25 12.88
C TYR A 98 2.56 -12.73 14.21
N HIS A 99 3.75 -12.15 14.20
CA HIS A 99 4.39 -11.60 15.40
C HIS A 99 3.74 -10.29 15.87
N ASN A 100 3.31 -9.42 14.95
CA ASN A 100 2.79 -8.08 15.29
C ASN A 100 1.32 -7.85 14.89
N ILE A 101 0.80 -8.60 13.90
CA ILE A 101 -0.49 -8.29 13.26
C ILE A 101 -1.67 -8.37 14.24
N PHE A 102 -1.63 -9.26 15.22
CA PHE A 102 -2.69 -9.40 16.22
C PHE A 102 -2.73 -8.22 17.18
N SER A 103 -1.56 -7.73 17.61
CA SER A 103 -1.45 -6.50 18.41
C SER A 103 -1.98 -5.30 17.62
N VAL A 104 -1.60 -5.16 16.35
CA VAL A 104 -2.10 -4.10 15.47
C VAL A 104 -3.62 -4.18 15.32
N ALA A 105 -4.20 -5.37 15.10
CA ALA A 105 -5.64 -5.56 14.97
C ALA A 105 -6.39 -5.13 16.23
N ASN A 106 -5.89 -5.52 17.40
CA ASN A 106 -6.47 -5.13 18.69
C ASN A 106 -6.42 -3.61 18.88
N CYS A 107 -5.26 -2.99 18.65
CA CYS A 107 -5.11 -1.53 18.75
C CYS A 107 -6.03 -0.77 17.77
N LEU A 108 -6.21 -1.25 16.54
CA LEU A 108 -7.14 -0.66 15.58
C LEU A 108 -8.58 -0.70 16.11
N ALA A 109 -9.02 -1.83 16.68
CA ALA A 109 -10.34 -1.98 17.25
C ALA A 109 -10.56 -1.05 18.46
N GLU A 110 -9.60 -0.99 19.39
CA GLU A 110 -9.63 -0.10 20.56
C GLU A 110 -9.67 1.37 20.19
N LEU A 111 -8.97 1.75 19.13
CA LEU A 111 -8.98 3.12 18.59
C LEU A 111 -10.25 3.44 17.79
N GLY A 112 -11.20 2.51 17.67
CA GLY A 112 -12.48 2.73 16.99
C GLY A 112 -12.41 2.72 15.46
N PHE A 113 -11.39 2.11 14.88
CA PHE A 113 -11.41 1.78 13.45
C PHE A 113 -12.40 0.66 13.16
N LYS A 114 -12.96 0.65 11.97
CA LYS A 114 -13.68 -0.52 11.46
C LYS A 114 -12.77 -1.31 10.53
N ILE A 115 -12.32 -2.49 10.95
CA ILE A 115 -11.61 -3.43 10.09
C ILE A 115 -12.56 -3.86 8.97
N LEU A 116 -12.08 -3.79 7.71
CA LEU A 116 -12.80 -4.16 6.51
C LEU A 116 -12.39 -5.56 6.03
N ASN A 117 -11.08 -5.80 5.93
CA ASN A 117 -10.48 -7.08 5.55
C ASN A 117 -9.18 -7.32 6.31
N VAL A 118 -8.84 -8.58 6.48
CA VAL A 118 -7.50 -9.06 6.77
C VAL A 118 -7.03 -9.81 5.53
N ILE A 119 -6.21 -9.14 4.71
CA ILE A 119 -5.70 -9.70 3.48
C ILE A 119 -4.57 -10.68 3.82
N THR A 120 -4.65 -11.90 3.31
CA THR A 120 -3.55 -12.85 3.33
C THR A 120 -2.72 -12.70 2.06
N TRP A 121 -1.54 -12.13 2.18
CA TRP A 121 -0.57 -12.15 1.09
C TRP A 121 0.17 -13.49 1.10
N ALA A 122 -0.30 -14.42 0.26
CA ALA A 122 0.31 -15.73 0.05
C ALA A 122 1.51 -15.60 -0.91
N LYS A 123 2.71 -15.78 -0.38
CA LYS A 123 3.96 -15.70 -1.17
C LYS A 123 4.07 -16.92 -2.08
N THR A 124 4.28 -16.69 -3.37
CA THR A 124 4.47 -17.77 -4.34
C THR A 124 5.87 -18.39 -4.29
N ASN A 125 6.80 -17.76 -3.58
CA ASN A 125 8.20 -18.18 -3.42
C ASN A 125 8.70 -17.98 -1.98
N PRO A 126 8.06 -18.63 -0.98
CA PRO A 126 8.46 -18.48 0.41
C PRO A 126 9.82 -19.14 0.66
N PRO A 127 10.64 -18.59 1.59
CA PRO A 127 11.86 -19.27 2.01
C PRO A 127 11.53 -20.58 2.75
N PRO A 128 12.40 -21.62 2.65
CA PRO A 128 12.19 -22.87 3.35
C PRO A 128 12.29 -22.70 4.87
N ASN A 129 11.62 -23.57 5.61
CA ASN A 129 11.76 -23.65 7.06
C ASN A 129 13.03 -24.43 7.43
N VAL A 130 14.03 -23.75 7.97
CA VAL A 130 15.32 -24.35 8.34
C VAL A 130 15.18 -25.34 9.51
N SER A 131 14.26 -25.10 10.45
CA SER A 131 14.13 -25.93 11.64
C SER A 131 13.41 -27.25 11.39
N CYS A 132 12.60 -27.35 10.33
CA CYS A 132 11.75 -28.50 9.98
C CYS A 132 10.82 -28.96 11.12
N ARG A 133 10.43 -28.07 12.05
CA ARG A 133 9.62 -28.40 13.24
C ARG A 133 8.21 -27.81 13.21
N TYR A 134 7.91 -26.98 12.20
CA TYR A 134 6.61 -26.34 11.98
C TYR A 134 6.42 -26.07 10.49
N PHE A 135 5.22 -25.69 10.09
CA PHE A 135 4.93 -25.38 8.69
C PHE A 135 5.73 -24.16 8.21
N THR A 136 6.14 -24.18 6.94
CA THR A 136 6.82 -23.04 6.31
C THR A 136 5.92 -21.81 6.32
N HIS A 137 6.42 -20.68 6.84
CA HIS A 137 5.72 -19.41 6.80
C HIS A 137 5.69 -18.87 5.37
N SER A 138 4.56 -19.04 4.71
CA SER A 138 4.34 -18.67 3.30
C SER A 138 3.46 -17.44 3.15
N SER A 139 3.02 -16.81 4.23
CA SER A 139 2.13 -15.66 4.18
C SER A 139 2.58 -14.50 5.07
N GLU A 140 2.21 -13.30 4.66
CA GLU A 140 2.13 -12.09 5.48
C GLU A 140 0.70 -11.57 5.43
N PHE A 141 0.36 -10.66 6.33
CA PHE A 141 -0.98 -10.12 6.44
C PHE A 141 -0.98 -8.62 6.16
N VAL A 142 -2.10 -8.12 5.62
CA VAL A 142 -2.34 -6.69 5.51
C VAL A 142 -3.74 -6.41 6.02
N ILE A 143 -3.85 -5.69 7.14
CA ILE A 143 -5.14 -5.27 7.68
C ILE A 143 -5.58 -4.02 6.93
N TRP A 144 -6.79 -4.05 6.39
CA TRP A 144 -7.46 -2.88 5.83
C TRP A 144 -8.57 -2.42 6.77
N ALA A 145 -8.48 -1.16 7.20
CA ALA A 145 -9.45 -0.58 8.11
C ALA A 145 -9.85 0.83 7.68
N ARG A 146 -11.08 1.25 7.99
CA ARG A 146 -11.56 2.62 7.81
C ARG A 146 -11.65 3.35 9.13
N LYS A 147 -11.41 4.68 9.10
CA LYS A 147 -11.41 5.53 10.27
C LYS A 147 -12.75 5.54 11.01
N SER A 148 -13.86 5.65 10.27
CA SER A 148 -15.19 5.78 10.86
C SER A 148 -16.10 4.63 10.43
N PRO A 149 -16.81 3.99 11.35
CA PRO A 149 -17.84 3.00 10.98
C PRO A 149 -19.07 3.64 10.30
N LYS A 150 -19.24 4.97 10.42
CA LYS A 150 -20.42 5.70 9.92
C LYS A 150 -20.18 6.36 8.56
N VAL A 151 -18.93 6.73 8.24
CA VAL A 151 -18.60 7.44 6.99
C VAL A 151 -18.14 6.42 5.94
N PRO A 152 -18.77 6.35 4.77
CA PRO A 152 -18.33 5.46 3.69
C PRO A 152 -16.92 5.83 3.21
N HIS A 153 -16.07 4.82 3.07
CA HIS A 153 -14.76 4.96 2.45
C HIS A 153 -14.84 4.80 0.93
N TYR A 154 -13.80 5.22 0.22
CA TYR A 154 -13.68 4.93 -1.21
C TYR A 154 -13.13 3.51 -1.43
N PHE A 155 -13.77 2.78 -2.35
CA PHE A 155 -13.30 1.51 -2.88
C PHE A 155 -13.56 1.44 -4.39
N ASN A 156 -12.51 1.23 -5.17
CA ASN A 156 -12.61 1.12 -6.62
C ASN A 156 -12.99 -0.30 -7.03
N TYR A 157 -14.24 -0.68 -6.69
CA TYR A 157 -14.77 -2.02 -6.93
C TYR A 157 -14.69 -2.45 -8.39
N GLN A 158 -15.04 -1.54 -9.31
CA GLN A 158 -15.04 -1.88 -10.73
C GLN A 158 -13.64 -2.19 -11.26
N LEU A 159 -12.64 -1.36 -10.93
CA LEU A 159 -11.26 -1.61 -11.31
C LEU A 159 -10.72 -2.90 -10.70
N MET A 160 -11.05 -3.19 -9.43
CA MET A 160 -10.64 -4.44 -8.78
C MET A 160 -11.23 -5.67 -9.48
N LYS A 161 -12.47 -5.60 -9.96
CA LYS A 161 -13.07 -6.66 -10.80
C LYS A 161 -12.35 -6.82 -12.14
N GLU A 162 -12.10 -5.72 -12.84
CA GLU A 162 -11.40 -5.73 -14.13
C GLU A 162 -9.98 -6.32 -14.00
N MET A 163 -9.28 -5.99 -12.92
CA MET A 163 -7.97 -6.57 -12.60
C MET A 163 -8.04 -8.05 -12.21
N ASN A 164 -9.21 -8.60 -11.96
CA ASN A 164 -9.45 -10.00 -11.56
C ASN A 164 -10.40 -10.71 -12.55
N ASP A 165 -10.18 -10.56 -13.85
CA ASP A 165 -10.95 -11.23 -14.92
C ASP A 165 -12.47 -11.03 -14.79
N ASN A 166 -12.90 -9.83 -14.41
CA ASN A 166 -14.28 -9.43 -14.14
C ASN A 166 -14.98 -10.21 -13.00
N LYS A 167 -14.21 -10.89 -12.14
CA LYS A 167 -14.70 -11.52 -10.91
C LYS A 167 -14.40 -10.67 -9.71
N GLN A 168 -15.15 -10.82 -8.63
CA GLN A 168 -14.83 -10.19 -7.35
C GLN A 168 -13.45 -10.63 -6.86
N MET A 169 -12.62 -9.66 -6.47
CA MET A 169 -11.32 -9.96 -5.87
C MET A 169 -11.52 -10.40 -4.42
N THR A 170 -10.82 -11.46 -4.03
CA THR A 170 -10.86 -12.00 -2.67
C THR A 170 -9.77 -11.38 -1.78
N ASP A 171 -9.77 -11.74 -0.52
CA ASP A 171 -8.79 -11.31 0.48
C ASP A 171 -7.55 -12.22 0.58
N VAL A 172 -7.42 -13.21 -0.30
CA VAL A 172 -6.19 -14.00 -0.46
C VAL A 172 -5.49 -13.58 -1.74
N TRP A 173 -4.31 -12.96 -1.59
CA TRP A 173 -3.54 -12.42 -2.72
C TRP A 173 -2.27 -13.23 -2.93
N HIS A 174 -2.19 -13.96 -4.04
CA HIS A 174 -1.00 -14.70 -4.44
C HIS A 174 -0.03 -13.76 -5.15
N LEU A 175 1.01 -13.33 -4.45
CA LEU A 175 2.02 -12.41 -4.97
C LEU A 175 3.41 -12.93 -4.62
N PRO A 176 4.39 -12.89 -5.55
CA PRO A 176 5.77 -13.19 -5.19
C PRO A 176 6.29 -12.16 -4.18
N ALA A 177 7.34 -12.52 -3.49
CA ALA A 177 8.21 -11.53 -2.87
C ALA A 177 8.80 -10.61 -3.95
N ILE A 178 9.52 -9.57 -3.52
CA ILE A 178 10.09 -8.58 -4.45
C ILE A 178 10.81 -9.21 -5.64
N ALA A 179 10.49 -8.75 -6.86
CA ALA A 179 11.15 -9.21 -8.07
C ALA A 179 12.53 -8.54 -8.28
N PRO A 180 13.48 -9.19 -8.98
CA PRO A 180 14.80 -8.61 -9.23
C PRO A 180 14.76 -7.23 -9.88
N TRP A 181 13.82 -6.97 -10.79
CA TRP A 181 13.67 -5.68 -11.49
C TRP A 181 13.17 -4.55 -10.58
N GLU A 182 12.66 -4.86 -9.39
CA GLU A 182 12.23 -3.87 -8.40
C GLU A 182 13.37 -3.42 -7.47
N LYS A 183 14.55 -4.10 -7.53
CA LYS A 183 15.73 -3.83 -6.72
C LYS A 183 16.76 -2.98 -7.48
N THR A 184 16.34 -1.82 -7.97
CA THR A 184 17.15 -1.03 -8.90
C THR A 184 18.26 -0.24 -8.22
N CYS A 185 17.98 0.41 -7.13
CA CYS A 185 18.93 1.34 -6.53
C CYS A 185 19.74 0.76 -5.37
N THR A 186 19.22 -0.21 -4.62
CA THR A 186 19.94 -0.86 -3.50
C THR A 186 19.18 -2.05 -2.89
N LYS A 187 19.83 -2.74 -1.94
CA LYS A 187 19.23 -3.84 -1.19
C LYS A 187 18.59 -3.33 0.10
N HIS A 188 17.30 -2.99 0.08
CA HIS A 188 16.54 -2.83 1.31
C HIS A 188 16.10 -4.21 1.80
N PRO A 189 16.34 -4.59 3.07
CA PRO A 189 16.10 -5.94 3.56
C PRO A 189 14.62 -6.36 3.55
N THR A 190 13.70 -5.40 3.68
CA THR A 190 12.26 -5.65 3.82
C THR A 190 11.39 -4.90 2.82
N GLN A 191 11.94 -4.56 1.65
CA GLN A 191 11.18 -3.87 0.61
C GLN A 191 9.92 -4.68 0.24
N LYS A 192 8.75 -4.04 0.24
CA LYS A 192 7.50 -4.66 -0.21
C LYS A 192 7.42 -4.69 -1.74
N PRO A 193 6.75 -5.69 -2.35
CA PRO A 193 6.61 -5.75 -3.80
C PRO A 193 5.66 -4.67 -4.32
N LEU A 194 6.01 -4.06 -5.44
CA LEU A 194 5.20 -3.02 -6.09
C LEU A 194 3.79 -3.50 -6.46
N GLY A 195 3.63 -4.75 -6.84
CA GLY A 195 2.32 -5.32 -7.15
C GLY A 195 1.34 -5.28 -5.98
N LEU A 196 1.82 -5.50 -4.75
CA LEU A 196 1.03 -5.40 -3.53
C LEU A 196 0.57 -3.96 -3.30
N LEU A 197 1.52 -3.02 -3.29
CA LEU A 197 1.26 -1.60 -3.04
C LEU A 197 0.38 -0.99 -4.14
N THR A 198 0.62 -1.34 -5.41
CA THR A 198 -0.23 -0.90 -6.53
C THR A 198 -1.68 -1.31 -6.34
N ARG A 199 -1.93 -2.56 -5.93
CA ARG A 199 -3.30 -3.03 -5.68
C ARG A 199 -3.96 -2.23 -4.55
N ILE A 200 -3.26 -1.99 -3.45
CA ILE A 200 -3.72 -1.17 -2.33
C ILE A 200 -4.06 0.26 -2.77
N ILE A 201 -3.14 0.91 -3.47
CA ILE A 201 -3.30 2.28 -3.96
C ILE A 201 -4.50 2.40 -4.92
N LEU A 202 -4.59 1.51 -5.91
CA LEU A 202 -5.67 1.55 -6.89
C LEU A 202 -7.03 1.20 -6.29
N ALA A 203 -7.07 0.34 -5.26
CA ALA A 203 -8.30 -0.03 -4.57
C ALA A 203 -8.88 1.11 -3.72
N SER A 204 -8.03 1.88 -3.02
CA SER A 204 -8.47 2.76 -1.94
C SER A 204 -8.23 4.26 -2.16
N THR A 205 -7.71 4.66 -3.34
CA THR A 205 -7.43 6.07 -3.64
C THR A 205 -7.86 6.48 -5.05
N ARG A 206 -8.12 7.79 -5.21
CA ARG A 206 -8.33 8.45 -6.51
C ARG A 206 -7.04 9.17 -6.96
N PRO A 207 -6.91 9.53 -8.25
CA PRO A 207 -5.86 10.45 -8.68
C PRO A 207 -5.86 11.73 -7.83
N ASN A 208 -4.67 12.23 -7.52
CA ASN A 208 -4.41 13.38 -6.63
C ASN A 208 -4.74 13.18 -5.14
N ASP A 209 -5.25 12.03 -4.71
CA ASP A 209 -5.36 11.73 -3.28
C ASP A 209 -3.99 11.69 -2.60
N TRP A 210 -3.96 12.07 -1.32
CA TRP A 210 -2.77 12.03 -0.50
C TRP A 210 -2.61 10.69 0.19
N VAL A 211 -1.45 10.08 -0.01
CA VAL A 211 -1.01 8.84 0.64
C VAL A 211 0.07 9.18 1.65
N LEU A 212 -0.07 8.69 2.87
CA LEU A 212 0.95 8.77 3.93
C LEU A 212 1.58 7.39 4.12
N ASP A 213 2.89 7.35 4.27
CA ASP A 213 3.63 6.21 4.80
C ASP A 213 4.47 6.65 6.00
N PRO A 214 4.05 6.32 7.24
CA PRO A 214 4.75 6.72 8.46
C PRO A 214 6.05 5.92 8.71
N PHE A 215 6.29 4.86 7.92
CA PHE A 215 7.48 3.99 7.99
C PHE A 215 8.02 3.76 6.57
N ALA A 216 8.43 4.85 5.92
CA ALA A 216 8.67 4.88 4.47
C ALA A 216 9.72 3.88 3.97
N GLY A 217 10.76 3.58 4.77
CA GLY A 217 11.84 2.69 4.37
C GLY A 217 12.42 3.11 3.02
N SER A 218 12.35 2.21 2.04
CA SER A 218 12.76 2.50 0.66
C SER A 218 11.65 3.10 -0.22
N SER A 219 10.57 3.60 0.36
CA SER A 219 9.42 4.28 -0.29
C SER A 219 8.76 3.52 -1.45
N THR A 220 8.56 2.21 -1.30
CA THR A 220 7.81 1.45 -2.32
C THR A 220 6.37 1.96 -2.44
N THR A 221 5.78 2.44 -1.34
CA THR A 221 4.46 3.07 -1.30
C THR A 221 4.40 4.31 -2.18
N ASP A 222 5.45 5.14 -2.15
CA ASP A 222 5.61 6.30 -3.01
C ASP A 222 5.60 5.89 -4.49
N ILE A 223 6.51 4.98 -4.85
CA ILE A 223 6.61 4.54 -6.25
C ILE A 223 5.24 4.08 -6.74
N ALA A 224 4.52 3.26 -5.96
CA ALA A 224 3.17 2.82 -6.30
C ALA A 224 2.19 4.00 -6.40
N ALA A 225 2.24 4.98 -5.49
CA ALA A 225 1.37 6.15 -5.49
C ALA A 225 1.63 7.06 -6.69
N ASN A 226 2.89 7.42 -6.92
CA ASN A 226 3.28 8.37 -7.98
C ASN A 226 3.14 7.75 -9.38
N LEU A 227 3.41 6.46 -9.56
CA LEU A 227 3.13 5.76 -10.82
C LEU A 227 1.67 5.92 -11.28
N PHE A 228 0.73 6.13 -10.37
CA PHE A 228 -0.69 6.26 -10.68
C PHE A 228 -1.27 7.65 -10.33
N GLY A 229 -0.44 8.68 -10.23
CA GLY A 229 -0.85 10.07 -10.07
C GLY A 229 -1.43 10.43 -8.70
N ARG A 230 -1.00 9.73 -7.64
CA ARG A 230 -1.30 10.10 -6.25
C ARG A 230 -0.16 10.93 -5.69
N ARG A 231 -0.47 11.73 -4.68
CA ARG A 231 0.51 12.49 -3.91
C ARG A 231 0.95 11.68 -2.72
N TYR A 232 2.20 11.84 -2.32
CA TYR A 232 2.80 11.04 -1.27
C TYR A 232 3.53 11.89 -0.24
N LEU A 233 3.46 11.46 1.00
CA LEU A 233 4.32 11.90 2.09
C LEU A 233 4.83 10.67 2.84
N GLY A 234 6.15 10.52 2.90
CA GLY A 234 6.84 9.49 3.66
C GLY A 234 7.61 10.07 4.85
N ILE A 235 7.66 9.33 5.93
CA ILE A 235 8.47 9.63 7.10
C ILE A 235 9.41 8.46 7.36
N GLU A 236 10.70 8.77 7.51
CA GLU A 236 11.74 7.78 7.77
C GLU A 236 12.77 8.34 8.76
N GLN A 237 13.24 7.53 9.68
CA GLN A 237 14.24 7.93 10.67
C GLN A 237 15.65 7.77 10.13
N GLU A 238 15.90 6.69 9.40
CA GLU A 238 17.22 6.29 8.94
C GLU A 238 17.62 7.04 7.67
N HIS A 239 18.63 7.88 7.79
CA HIS A 239 19.14 8.68 6.67
C HIS A 239 19.48 7.85 5.42
N HIS A 240 20.02 6.65 5.61
CA HIS A 240 20.36 5.74 4.52
C HIS A 240 19.13 5.34 3.68
N PHE A 241 17.99 5.11 4.32
CA PHE A 241 16.76 4.76 3.60
C PHE A 241 16.14 5.97 2.90
N LEU A 242 16.31 7.16 3.43
CA LEU A 242 15.90 8.40 2.75
C LEU A 242 16.66 8.61 1.43
N GLU A 243 17.96 8.35 1.40
CA GLU A 243 18.75 8.43 0.17
C GLU A 243 18.30 7.39 -0.87
N ILE A 244 17.98 6.17 -0.44
CA ILE A 244 17.41 5.13 -1.31
C ILE A 244 16.07 5.60 -1.88
N SER A 245 15.19 6.14 -1.04
CA SER A 245 13.88 6.64 -1.42
C SER A 245 13.96 7.75 -2.46
N LYS A 246 14.85 8.71 -2.23
CA LYS A 246 15.13 9.79 -3.18
C LYS A 246 15.64 9.26 -4.52
N ALA A 247 16.62 8.34 -4.51
CA ALA A 247 17.17 7.75 -5.71
C ALA A 247 16.10 7.00 -6.53
N ARG A 248 15.23 6.23 -5.88
CA ARG A 248 14.12 5.54 -6.54
C ARG A 248 13.09 6.51 -7.13
N ARG A 249 12.79 7.60 -6.44
CA ARG A 249 11.92 8.65 -6.97
C ARG A 249 12.52 9.28 -8.23
N MET A 250 13.80 9.65 -8.19
CA MET A 250 14.52 10.20 -9.36
C MET A 250 14.57 9.23 -10.54
N GLU A 251 14.61 7.91 -10.27
CA GLU A 251 14.57 6.89 -11.32
C GLU A 251 13.24 6.94 -12.10
N ILE A 252 12.11 7.02 -11.42
CA ILE A 252 10.80 7.06 -12.11
C ILE A 252 10.51 8.39 -12.81
N GLU A 253 11.26 9.45 -12.52
CA GLU A 253 11.19 10.72 -13.24
C GLU A 253 11.82 10.65 -14.65
N GLN A 254 12.66 9.64 -14.90
CA GLN A 254 13.28 9.49 -16.22
C GLN A 254 12.23 9.20 -17.29
N PRO A 255 12.38 9.79 -18.50
CA PRO A 255 11.42 9.61 -19.59
C PRO A 255 11.13 8.14 -19.89
N GLY A 256 9.85 7.78 -19.94
CA GLY A 256 9.38 6.42 -20.28
C GLY A 256 9.43 5.41 -19.13
N VAL A 257 10.13 5.67 -18.02
CA VAL A 257 10.28 4.72 -16.90
C VAL A 257 8.93 4.41 -16.23
N ILE A 258 8.08 5.41 -16.05
CA ILE A 258 6.72 5.21 -15.51
C ILE A 258 5.95 4.15 -16.32
N THR A 259 5.99 4.24 -17.64
CA THR A 259 5.30 3.29 -18.53
C THR A 259 5.88 1.88 -18.36
N ILE A 260 7.21 1.76 -18.36
CA ILE A 260 7.90 0.47 -18.17
C ILE A 260 7.52 -0.18 -16.83
N TYR A 261 7.47 0.60 -15.75
CA TYR A 261 7.10 0.10 -14.42
C TYR A 261 5.63 -0.36 -14.39
N ARG A 262 4.71 0.44 -14.92
CA ARG A 262 3.28 0.08 -15.01
C ARG A 262 3.08 -1.22 -15.78
N ASP A 263 3.73 -1.38 -16.94
CA ASP A 263 3.61 -2.58 -17.76
C ASP A 263 4.13 -3.83 -17.04
N LYS A 264 5.28 -3.73 -16.37
CA LYS A 264 5.84 -4.82 -15.57
C LYS A 264 4.91 -5.21 -14.41
N ILE A 265 4.36 -4.23 -13.69
CA ILE A 265 3.43 -4.44 -12.58
C ILE A 265 2.16 -5.14 -13.09
N PHE A 266 1.51 -4.62 -14.13
CA PHE A 266 0.28 -5.22 -14.65
C PHE A 266 0.53 -6.62 -15.23
N LYS A 267 1.66 -6.86 -15.90
CA LYS A 267 2.06 -8.20 -16.35
C LYS A 267 2.20 -9.17 -15.17
N GLN A 268 2.78 -8.72 -14.06
CA GLN A 268 2.91 -9.51 -12.84
C GLN A 268 1.53 -9.80 -12.22
N LEU A 269 0.67 -8.81 -12.07
CA LEU A 269 -0.66 -8.95 -11.47
C LEU A 269 -1.58 -9.89 -12.27
N ARG A 270 -1.49 -9.88 -13.61
CA ARG A 270 -2.27 -10.79 -14.47
C ARG A 270 -1.82 -12.25 -14.37
N LYS A 271 -0.52 -12.52 -14.31
CA LYS A 271 -0.01 -13.88 -14.15
C LYS A 271 -0.53 -14.58 -12.90
N GLN A 272 -0.89 -13.82 -11.90
CA GLN A 272 -1.31 -14.32 -10.59
C GLN A 272 -2.80 -14.68 -10.54
N ASN A 273 -3.62 -14.04 -11.32
CA ASN A 273 -5.05 -14.36 -11.43
C ASN A 273 -5.28 -15.69 -12.16
N ASN A 274 -4.33 -16.13 -12.99
CA ASN A 274 -4.37 -17.42 -13.71
C ASN A 274 -3.78 -18.61 -12.91
N GLY A 275 -3.54 -18.45 -11.63
CA GLY A 275 -2.71 -19.31 -10.78
C GLY A 275 -3.32 -20.61 -10.30
N TYR A 276 -4.18 -21.33 -11.06
CA TYR A 276 -4.55 -22.74 -10.84
C TYR A 276 -4.80 -23.54 -12.14
N LYS A 277 -4.26 -23.12 -13.28
CA LYS A 277 -4.17 -23.97 -14.47
C LYS A 277 -2.71 -24.08 -14.88
N THR A 278 -2.07 -25.13 -14.43
CA THR A 278 -0.81 -25.63 -14.98
C THR A 278 -1.09 -26.33 -16.31
N GLU A 279 -1.29 -25.56 -17.36
CA GLU A 279 -1.04 -26.05 -18.72
C GLU A 279 0.14 -25.24 -19.27
N PRO A 280 1.17 -25.89 -19.82
CA PRO A 280 2.28 -25.19 -20.45
C PRO A 280 1.73 -24.40 -21.63
N LEU A 281 1.91 -23.08 -21.61
CA LEU A 281 1.72 -22.25 -22.80
C LEU A 281 2.74 -22.69 -23.83
N THR A 282 2.29 -23.44 -24.83
CA THR A 282 3.04 -23.63 -26.05
C THR A 282 3.28 -22.26 -26.68
N GLU A 283 4.55 -21.97 -26.95
CA GLU A 283 5.03 -20.78 -27.63
C GLU A 283 4.48 -20.69 -29.04
N THR A 284 3.26 -20.24 -29.24
CA THR A 284 2.84 -19.77 -30.59
C THR A 284 1.49 -19.03 -30.46
N THR A 285 1.47 -17.86 -29.86
CA THR A 285 0.43 -16.90 -30.20
C THR A 285 1.03 -15.50 -30.12
N PRO A 286 1.26 -14.82 -31.26
CA PRO A 286 1.65 -13.42 -31.20
C PRO A 286 0.53 -12.63 -30.54
N VAL A 287 0.88 -11.85 -29.50
CA VAL A 287 -0.02 -10.89 -28.88
C VAL A 287 -0.48 -9.93 -29.98
N ARG A 288 -1.74 -10.03 -30.37
CA ARG A 288 -2.31 -9.12 -31.38
C ARG A 288 -2.47 -7.74 -30.74
N ASP A 289 -2.10 -6.70 -31.46
CA ASP A 289 -2.26 -5.29 -31.07
C ASP A 289 -3.66 -4.93 -30.52
N LYS A 290 -4.67 -5.69 -30.87
CA LYS A 290 -6.04 -5.55 -30.36
C LYS A 290 -6.20 -5.84 -28.87
N ASP A 291 -5.30 -6.62 -28.25
CA ASP A 291 -5.35 -6.94 -26.83
C ASP A 291 -4.63 -5.87 -25.99
N LEU A 292 -3.67 -5.17 -26.59
CA LEU A 292 -3.06 -3.96 -26.01
C LEU A 292 -4.06 -2.79 -25.99
N LEU A 293 -4.93 -2.68 -27.00
CA LEU A 293 -5.96 -1.64 -27.07
C LEU A 293 -7.11 -1.82 -26.05
N ARG A 294 -7.33 -3.03 -25.51
CA ARG A 294 -8.28 -3.25 -24.42
C ARG A 294 -7.79 -2.76 -23.05
N ILE A 295 -6.49 -2.51 -22.91
CA ILE A 295 -5.89 -1.91 -21.69
C ILE A 295 -5.77 -0.40 -21.85
N ALA A 296 -5.71 0.12 -23.06
CA ALA A 296 -5.70 1.54 -23.37
C ALA A 296 -6.91 2.29 -22.76
N PRO A 297 -8.15 1.75 -22.67
CA PRO A 297 -9.25 2.42 -21.98
C PRO A 297 -8.99 2.66 -20.49
N ILE A 298 -8.24 1.79 -19.82
CA ILE A 298 -7.90 1.99 -18.39
C ILE A 298 -6.93 3.17 -18.24
N ALA A 299 -5.97 3.31 -19.13
CA ALA A 299 -5.07 4.46 -19.16
C ALA A 299 -5.77 5.74 -19.67
N TYR A 300 -6.68 5.62 -20.64
CA TYR A 300 -7.41 6.75 -21.20
C TYR A 300 -8.56 7.26 -20.32
N SER A 301 -9.22 6.41 -19.53
CA SER A 301 -10.23 6.88 -18.55
C SER A 301 -9.61 7.78 -17.48
N PHE A 302 -8.30 7.67 -17.24
CA PHE A 302 -7.56 8.57 -16.35
C PHE A 302 -7.27 9.95 -16.96
N GLN A 303 -7.23 10.10 -18.28
CA GLN A 303 -7.04 11.41 -18.91
C GLN A 303 -8.32 12.24 -18.93
N TYR A 304 -9.51 11.63 -18.96
CA TYR A 304 -10.79 12.34 -18.98
C TYR A 304 -11.34 12.68 -17.59
N ALA A 305 -10.78 12.14 -16.52
CA ALA A 305 -11.14 12.53 -15.14
C ALA A 305 -10.63 13.91 -14.72
N LEU A 306 -9.96 14.65 -15.59
CA LEU A 306 -9.51 16.03 -15.37
C LEU A 306 -10.52 17.09 -15.85
N ALA A 307 -11.69 16.70 -16.33
CA ALA A 307 -12.75 17.65 -16.68
C ALA A 307 -13.47 18.15 -15.42
N VAL A 308 -13.34 19.45 -15.19
CA VAL A 308 -13.96 20.25 -14.12
C VAL A 308 -15.46 19.97 -13.99
N PRO A 309 -16.01 19.80 -12.77
CA PRO A 309 -17.46 19.66 -12.59
C PRO A 309 -18.16 20.97 -12.97
N ARG A 310 -19.04 20.93 -13.96
CA ARG A 310 -20.00 22.03 -14.21
C ARG A 310 -20.95 22.12 -13.01
N ALA A 311 -21.10 23.34 -12.53
CA ALA A 311 -22.02 23.72 -11.46
C ALA A 311 -23.42 23.17 -11.66
N TYR A 312 -23.94 22.45 -10.66
CA TYR A 312 -25.37 22.10 -10.58
C TYR A 312 -26.17 23.36 -10.25
N SER A 313 -26.89 23.90 -11.22
CA SER A 313 -27.89 24.93 -10.99
C SER A 313 -29.11 24.30 -10.29
N ARG A 314 -29.41 24.80 -9.12
CA ARG A 314 -30.65 24.47 -8.39
C ARG A 314 -31.87 24.88 -9.26
N ARG A 315 -32.74 23.94 -9.57
CA ARG A 315 -34.16 24.23 -9.86
C ARG A 315 -34.97 23.76 -8.66
N ASN A 316 -35.57 24.75 -8.02
CA ASN A 316 -36.64 24.55 -7.06
C ASN A 316 -37.82 23.89 -7.78
N SER A 317 -38.34 22.80 -7.24
CA SER A 317 -39.73 22.39 -7.45
C SER A 317 -40.34 22.13 -6.09
N MET A 318 -41.29 23.00 -5.73
CA MET A 318 -42.16 22.88 -4.58
C MET A 318 -43.01 21.61 -4.71
N LEU A 319 -43.06 20.83 -3.64
CA LEU A 319 -44.09 19.82 -3.43
C LEU A 319 -45.18 20.42 -2.50
N PRO A 320 -46.46 20.15 -2.74
CA PRO A 320 -47.55 20.71 -1.94
C PRO A 320 -47.74 19.96 -0.62
N VAL A 321 -48.10 20.73 0.39
CA VAL A 321 -48.45 20.27 1.74
C VAL A 321 -49.89 19.73 1.71
N PRO A 322 -50.21 18.57 2.29
CA PRO A 322 -51.59 18.16 2.50
C PRO A 322 -52.19 18.81 3.75
N HIS A 323 -53.34 19.46 3.58
CA HIS A 323 -54.21 19.91 4.64
C HIS A 323 -54.68 18.72 5.51
N ARG A 324 -54.65 18.88 6.80
CA ARG A 324 -55.47 18.13 7.76
C ARG A 324 -56.65 18.98 8.10
N ASP A 325 -57.84 18.45 7.79
CA ASP A 325 -59.08 18.88 8.38
C ASP A 325 -59.56 17.85 9.41
N SER A 326 -60.06 18.44 10.53
CA SER A 326 -60.87 17.91 11.65
C SER A 326 -60.24 16.82 12.51
#